data_ae1ae459aa6bf2194b3c5555cee4ee1d
#
_entry.id   ae1ae459aa6bf2194b3c5555cee4ee1d
#
_cell.length_a   1.000
_cell.length_b   1.000
_cell.length_c   1.000
_cell.angle_alpha   90.00
_cell.angle_beta   90.00
_cell.angle_gamma   90.00
#
_symmetry.space_group_name_H-M   'P 1'
#
loop_
_entity.id
_entity.type
_entity.pdbx_description
1 polymer ?
#
loop_
_entity_poly.entity_id
_entity_poly.type
_entity_poly.pdbx_seq_one_letter_code
_entity_poly.pdbx_strand_id
1 'polypeptide(L)'
;MSTGNFWDLNVWGLIILVGTLLASMLLANLLKKSIGFLRKSLIPTSVLGGIILLAIASVYKLITGEIFFNLAIFGGNGVETLEILTYHGLGIGFIAQTMKPAARRFDKKRNGEILDTGLTTVSGYLIQAIFGLAITIGFSFLVANLIPAAGTILCFGYGQGTGQALNYGNIYEQDFGFVGGRNFGLTVAALGFLSASIGGVIYLNYLQRKGKIKVSEEEITKAINMEEVQGKDEIPMNGSMDKLSVQVAIVLAVYAVSFGIMFGLGSAVPGLRSIMFGFNFLIGVLVATLLKNILRLLKRKNIVKKEYVNGFLMNRISGFAFDMMIVAGIAAIQIDLIAQYWYTLLILGVVGAIITFIYIKIVCKHLFKGYEHEQFFMMYGMLTGTASTGMILLREVDAEYTSPAADNLVYQNLPAIVFGFPMMLVATFAPKNGLTSTLIALGICVAYFIALNILLFRRQIFKKKQKVEAQSTEEVVSE
;
A
#
# COMPACT_ATOMS: atom_id res chain seq x y z
N MET A 1 -4.23 33.86 -9.10
CA MET A 1 -4.88 33.40 -10.35
C MET A 1 -6.23 34.11 -10.39
N SER A 2 -6.46 34.95 -11.41
CA SER A 2 -7.82 35.47 -11.63
C SER A 2 -8.68 34.26 -12.05
N THR A 3 -9.82 34.09 -11.41
CA THR A 3 -10.82 33.13 -11.87
C THR A 3 -11.26 33.58 -13.25
N GLY A 4 -10.82 32.88 -14.30
CA GLY A 4 -11.27 33.11 -15.66
C GLY A 4 -12.80 32.94 -15.79
N ASN A 5 -13.31 33.17 -16.98
CA ASN A 5 -14.71 32.87 -17.26
C ASN A 5 -14.96 31.36 -17.11
N PHE A 6 -16.19 30.96 -16.77
CA PHE A 6 -16.54 29.53 -16.57
C PHE A 6 -16.39 28.66 -17.82
N TRP A 7 -16.18 29.21 -19.01
CA TRP A 7 -15.84 28.47 -20.23
C TRP A 7 -14.33 28.28 -20.42
N ASP A 8 -13.48 28.83 -19.55
CA ASP A 8 -12.05 28.65 -19.63
C ASP A 8 -11.66 27.23 -19.23
N LEU A 9 -10.84 26.57 -20.05
CA LEU A 9 -10.40 25.19 -19.79
C LEU A 9 -9.67 25.02 -18.45
N ASN A 10 -8.97 26.06 -17.96
CA ASN A 10 -8.33 26.07 -16.65
C ASN A 10 -9.31 25.89 -15.48
N VAL A 11 -10.57 26.31 -15.64
CA VAL A 11 -11.61 26.11 -14.63
C VAL A 11 -12.08 24.66 -14.60
N TRP A 12 -12.11 23.99 -15.75
CA TRP A 12 -12.61 22.64 -15.93
C TRP A 12 -11.52 21.56 -15.79
N GLY A 13 -10.24 21.90 -15.96
CA GLY A 13 -9.16 20.94 -16.10
C GLY A 13 -9.12 19.87 -15.01
N LEU A 14 -9.22 20.27 -13.73
CA LEU A 14 -9.24 19.32 -12.60
C LEU A 14 -10.46 18.39 -12.66
N ILE A 15 -11.65 18.93 -12.93
CA ILE A 15 -12.90 18.17 -12.96
C ILE A 15 -12.89 17.18 -14.12
N ILE A 16 -12.44 17.61 -15.29
CA ILE A 16 -12.31 16.73 -16.47
C ILE A 16 -11.28 15.63 -16.20
N LEU A 17 -10.15 15.96 -15.56
CA LEU A 17 -9.13 14.99 -15.22
C LEU A 17 -9.68 13.91 -14.26
N VAL A 18 -10.31 14.32 -13.17
CA VAL A 18 -10.96 13.40 -12.21
C VAL A 18 -12.05 12.58 -12.89
N GLY A 19 -12.88 13.23 -13.72
CA GLY A 19 -13.90 12.54 -14.52
C GLY A 19 -13.29 11.47 -15.46
N THR A 20 -12.17 11.78 -16.10
CA THR A 20 -11.44 10.85 -16.98
C THR A 20 -10.90 9.65 -16.19
N LEU A 21 -10.36 9.86 -14.98
CA LEU A 21 -9.90 8.77 -14.11
C LEU A 21 -11.07 7.84 -13.74
N LEU A 22 -12.19 8.40 -13.30
CA LEU A 22 -13.37 7.62 -12.93
C LEU A 22 -13.99 6.91 -14.14
N ALA A 23 -14.05 7.56 -15.30
CA ALA A 23 -14.53 6.96 -16.54
C ALA A 23 -13.64 5.78 -16.98
N SER A 24 -12.33 5.89 -16.84
CA SER A 24 -11.41 4.78 -17.13
C SER A 24 -11.63 3.58 -16.23
N MET A 25 -11.95 3.80 -14.95
CA MET A 25 -12.30 2.72 -14.03
C MET A 25 -13.64 2.07 -14.39
N LEU A 26 -14.64 2.85 -14.82
CA LEU A 26 -15.90 2.30 -15.34
C LEU A 26 -15.67 1.47 -16.59
N LEU A 27 -14.87 1.95 -17.53
CA LEU A 27 -14.47 1.21 -18.73
C LEU A 27 -13.74 -0.09 -18.36
N ALA A 28 -12.77 -0.02 -17.45
CA ALA A 28 -12.06 -1.19 -16.95
C ALA A 28 -13.01 -2.24 -16.34
N ASN A 29 -14.03 -1.79 -15.58
CA ASN A 29 -15.03 -2.67 -15.02
C ASN A 29 -15.89 -3.34 -16.12
N LEU A 30 -16.29 -2.61 -17.15
CA LEU A 30 -17.01 -3.15 -18.30
C LEU A 30 -16.16 -4.18 -19.06
N LEU A 31 -14.89 -3.88 -19.32
CA LEU A 31 -13.96 -4.80 -19.99
C LEU A 31 -13.75 -6.08 -19.17
N LYS A 32 -13.63 -5.99 -17.84
CA LYS A 32 -13.54 -7.17 -16.96
C LYS A 32 -14.80 -8.05 -17.03
N LYS A 33 -15.98 -7.45 -17.14
CA LYS A 33 -17.23 -8.22 -17.31
C LYS A 33 -17.34 -8.89 -18.68
N SER A 34 -16.86 -8.22 -19.74
CA SER A 34 -16.98 -8.67 -21.11
C SER A 34 -15.89 -9.66 -21.54
N ILE A 35 -14.65 -9.51 -21.03
CA ILE A 35 -13.49 -10.30 -21.44
C ILE A 35 -13.15 -11.31 -20.36
N GLY A 36 -13.37 -12.61 -20.65
CA GLY A 36 -13.17 -13.70 -19.69
C GLY A 36 -11.74 -13.78 -19.12
N PHE A 37 -10.70 -13.47 -19.92
CA PHE A 37 -9.33 -13.41 -19.46
C PHE A 37 -9.14 -12.31 -18.40
N LEU A 38 -9.65 -11.10 -18.64
CA LEU A 38 -9.55 -9.98 -17.68
C LEU A 38 -10.34 -10.27 -16.39
N ARG A 39 -11.49 -10.94 -16.51
CA ARG A 39 -12.28 -11.38 -15.35
C ARG A 39 -11.49 -12.33 -14.45
N LYS A 40 -10.77 -13.29 -15.05
CA LYS A 40 -9.95 -14.28 -14.34
C LYS A 40 -8.59 -13.75 -13.86
N SER A 41 -8.14 -12.59 -14.36
CA SER A 41 -6.83 -12.05 -14.03
C SER A 41 -6.72 -11.47 -12.61
N LEU A 42 -7.85 -11.22 -11.93
CA LEU A 42 -7.93 -10.61 -10.60
C LEU A 42 -7.27 -9.22 -10.48
N ILE A 43 -6.94 -8.59 -11.62
CA ILE A 43 -6.38 -7.23 -11.64
C ILE A 43 -7.40 -6.25 -11.05
N PRO A 44 -7.04 -5.40 -10.07
CA PRO A 44 -7.93 -4.35 -9.57
C PRO A 44 -8.42 -3.43 -10.68
N THR A 45 -9.66 -2.97 -10.60
CA THR A 45 -10.27 -2.11 -11.63
C THR A 45 -9.54 -0.78 -11.76
N SER A 46 -9.03 -0.23 -10.65
CA SER A 46 -8.20 0.97 -10.61
C SER A 46 -6.86 0.80 -11.33
N VAL A 47 -6.22 -0.37 -11.18
CA VAL A 47 -4.98 -0.71 -11.90
C VAL A 47 -5.25 -0.81 -13.41
N LEU A 48 -6.30 -1.53 -13.80
CA LEU A 48 -6.66 -1.69 -15.21
C LEU A 48 -7.04 -0.34 -15.85
N GLY A 49 -7.80 0.50 -15.14
CA GLY A 49 -8.14 1.86 -15.57
C GLY A 49 -6.89 2.73 -15.78
N GLY A 50 -5.93 2.65 -14.85
CA GLY A 50 -4.64 3.33 -14.96
C GLY A 50 -3.82 2.85 -16.17
N ILE A 51 -3.76 1.54 -16.41
CA ILE A 51 -3.07 0.95 -17.57
C ILE A 51 -3.71 1.40 -18.88
N ILE A 52 -5.03 1.46 -18.97
CA ILE A 52 -5.75 1.96 -20.15
C ILE A 52 -5.35 3.41 -20.43
N LEU A 53 -5.38 4.27 -19.41
CA LEU A 53 -4.99 5.68 -19.58
C LEU A 53 -3.51 5.84 -19.90
N LEU A 54 -2.63 5.05 -19.30
CA LEU A 54 -1.21 5.03 -19.61
C LEU A 54 -0.98 4.65 -21.11
N ALA A 55 -1.69 3.63 -21.59
CA ALA A 55 -1.61 3.21 -22.98
C ALA A 55 -2.09 4.33 -23.93
N ILE A 56 -3.25 4.95 -23.62
CA ILE A 56 -3.78 6.08 -24.42
C ILE A 56 -2.78 7.24 -24.42
N ALA A 57 -2.27 7.64 -23.26
CA ALA A 57 -1.33 8.75 -23.13
C ALA A 57 0.00 8.48 -23.86
N SER A 58 0.49 7.24 -23.79
CA SER A 58 1.73 6.83 -24.48
C SER A 58 1.57 6.82 -26.00
N VAL A 59 0.46 6.27 -26.52
CA VAL A 59 0.16 6.29 -27.95
C VAL A 59 -0.03 7.72 -28.45
N TYR A 60 -0.77 8.55 -27.70
CA TYR A 60 -0.94 9.97 -28.04
C TYR A 60 0.41 10.69 -28.16
N LYS A 61 1.29 10.53 -27.16
CA LYS A 61 2.63 11.13 -27.17
C LYS A 61 3.48 10.65 -28.34
N LEU A 62 3.36 9.37 -28.70
CA LEU A 62 4.11 8.78 -29.81
C LEU A 62 3.68 9.37 -31.17
N ILE A 63 2.42 9.73 -31.32
CA ILE A 63 1.85 10.30 -32.56
C ILE A 63 2.08 11.80 -32.63
N THR A 64 1.86 12.54 -31.52
CA THR A 64 1.84 14.02 -31.54
C THR A 64 3.13 14.64 -30.99
N GLY A 65 3.93 13.89 -30.21
CA GLY A 65 5.07 14.40 -29.44
C GLY A 65 4.66 15.12 -28.15
N GLU A 66 3.38 15.34 -27.92
CA GLU A 66 2.87 16.08 -26.75
C GLU A 66 2.42 15.14 -25.63
N ILE A 67 2.49 15.63 -24.40
CA ILE A 67 2.04 14.87 -23.22
C ILE A 67 0.53 14.99 -23.09
N PHE A 68 -0.19 13.88 -23.24
CA PHE A 68 -1.66 13.81 -23.25
C PHE A 68 -2.32 14.55 -22.08
N PHE A 69 -1.87 14.30 -20.85
CA PHE A 69 -2.46 14.95 -19.68
C PHE A 69 -2.05 16.41 -19.50
N ASN A 70 -1.07 16.92 -20.26
CA ASN A 70 -0.70 18.35 -20.23
C ASN A 70 -1.43 19.17 -21.29
N LEU A 71 -2.41 18.58 -21.98
CA LEU A 71 -3.30 19.33 -22.86
C LEU A 71 -4.12 20.37 -22.08
N ALA A 72 -4.49 21.46 -22.73
CA ALA A 72 -5.27 22.54 -22.15
C ALA A 72 -6.60 22.07 -21.53
N ILE A 73 -7.21 21.00 -22.07
CA ILE A 73 -8.46 20.42 -21.54
C ILE A 73 -8.28 19.84 -20.11
N PHE A 74 -7.06 19.48 -19.73
CA PHE A 74 -6.70 19.02 -18.37
C PHE A 74 -6.04 20.14 -17.54
N GLY A 75 -6.12 21.40 -17.96
CA GLY A 75 -5.54 22.55 -17.27
C GLY A 75 -4.05 22.80 -17.56
N GLY A 76 -3.46 22.12 -18.54
CA GLY A 76 -2.07 22.33 -19.00
C GLY A 76 -0.98 21.66 -18.13
N ASN A 77 -1.32 21.17 -16.94
CA ASN A 77 -0.39 20.52 -15.99
C ASN A 77 -0.96 19.24 -15.39
N GLY A 78 -1.71 18.45 -16.17
CA GLY A 78 -2.43 17.30 -15.69
C GLY A 78 -1.53 16.20 -15.13
N VAL A 79 -0.28 16.02 -15.61
CA VAL A 79 0.65 15.03 -15.02
C VAL A 79 0.98 15.39 -13.57
N GLU A 80 1.30 16.65 -13.28
CA GLU A 80 1.54 17.13 -11.92
C GLU A 80 0.28 16.94 -11.05
N THR A 81 -0.90 17.23 -11.60
CA THR A 81 -2.18 17.03 -10.90
C THR A 81 -2.43 15.55 -10.58
N LEU A 82 -2.07 14.61 -11.47
CA LEU A 82 -2.13 13.16 -11.21
C LEU A 82 -1.19 12.75 -10.07
N GLU A 83 0.02 13.28 -10.04
CA GLU A 83 0.98 13.04 -8.96
C GLU A 83 0.46 13.60 -7.62
N ILE A 84 -0.13 14.81 -7.63
CA ILE A 84 -0.76 15.44 -6.46
C ILE A 84 -1.91 14.57 -5.94
N LEU A 85 -2.80 14.09 -6.81
CA LEU A 85 -3.90 13.18 -6.44
C LEU A 85 -3.36 11.87 -5.85
N THR A 86 -2.27 11.33 -6.40
CA THR A 86 -1.61 10.13 -5.89
C THR A 86 -1.06 10.36 -4.48
N TYR A 87 -0.39 11.47 -4.25
CA TYR A 87 0.19 11.84 -2.97
C TYR A 87 -0.87 12.06 -1.88
N HIS A 88 -1.92 12.82 -2.18
CA HIS A 88 -2.99 13.09 -1.22
C HIS A 88 -3.89 11.87 -0.99
N GLY A 89 -4.12 11.06 -2.02
CA GLY A 89 -4.89 9.82 -1.91
C GLY A 89 -4.31 8.85 -0.88
N LEU A 90 -2.98 8.78 -0.77
CA LEU A 90 -2.28 8.02 0.27
C LEU A 90 -2.67 8.49 1.68
N GLY A 91 -2.49 9.78 1.97
CA GLY A 91 -2.75 10.36 3.29
C GLY A 91 -4.23 10.23 3.70
N ILE A 92 -5.14 10.61 2.82
CA ILE A 92 -6.59 10.54 3.03
C ILE A 92 -7.04 9.10 3.26
N GLY A 93 -6.54 8.15 2.45
CA GLY A 93 -6.87 6.74 2.56
C GLY A 93 -6.46 6.14 3.91
N PHE A 94 -5.24 6.41 4.37
CA PHE A 94 -4.76 5.92 5.67
C PHE A 94 -5.44 6.57 6.87
N ILE A 95 -5.76 7.87 6.80
CA ILE A 95 -6.54 8.55 7.84
C ILE A 95 -7.92 7.91 7.98
N ALA A 96 -8.65 7.76 6.87
CA ALA A 96 -9.97 7.14 6.89
C ALA A 96 -9.90 5.69 7.40
N GLN A 97 -8.89 4.92 7.00
CA GLN A 97 -8.69 3.56 7.49
C GLN A 97 -8.42 3.52 9.00
N THR A 98 -7.63 4.45 9.53
CA THR A 98 -7.29 4.53 10.95
C THR A 98 -8.47 4.96 11.81
N MET A 99 -9.33 5.84 11.28
CA MET A 99 -10.52 6.31 12.00
C MET A 99 -11.57 5.24 12.24
N LYS A 100 -11.57 4.12 11.50
CA LYS A 100 -12.53 3.03 11.74
C LYS A 100 -12.62 2.67 13.23
N PRO A 101 -13.82 2.41 13.75
CA PRO A 101 -13.99 1.90 15.11
C PRO A 101 -13.12 0.65 15.31
N ALA A 102 -12.51 0.51 16.48
CA ALA A 102 -11.80 -0.71 16.81
C ALA A 102 -12.83 -1.83 16.95
N ALA A 103 -12.77 -2.84 16.10
CA ALA A 103 -13.51 -4.06 16.31
C ALA A 103 -12.92 -4.80 17.53
N ARG A 104 -13.70 -5.68 18.10
CA ARG A 104 -13.51 -6.65 19.19
C ARG A 104 -12.15 -6.65 19.93
N ARG A 105 -12.18 -6.85 21.23
CA ARG A 105 -11.00 -7.26 22.00
C ARG A 105 -10.65 -8.69 21.62
N PHE A 106 -9.44 -8.89 21.14
CA PHE A 106 -8.90 -10.20 20.83
C PHE A 106 -8.25 -10.83 22.06
N ASP A 107 -8.24 -12.16 22.12
CA ASP A 107 -7.50 -12.91 23.11
C ASP A 107 -5.97 -12.80 22.90
N LYS A 108 -5.19 -13.32 23.86
CA LYS A 108 -3.72 -13.24 23.81
C LYS A 108 -3.13 -13.97 22.59
N LYS A 109 -3.76 -15.07 22.14
CA LYS A 109 -3.31 -15.84 20.98
C LYS A 109 -3.51 -15.01 19.70
N ARG A 110 -4.69 -14.42 19.55
CA ARG A 110 -5.07 -13.61 18.40
C ARG A 110 -4.23 -12.33 18.27
N ASN A 111 -3.97 -11.66 19.40
CA ASN A 111 -3.04 -10.52 19.44
C ASN A 111 -1.62 -10.92 18.98
N GLY A 112 -1.18 -12.13 19.31
CA GLY A 112 0.09 -12.68 18.83
C GLY A 112 0.11 -12.91 17.32
N GLU A 113 -0.97 -13.40 16.72
CA GLU A 113 -1.08 -13.61 15.27
C GLU A 113 -1.10 -12.27 14.50
N ILE A 114 -1.76 -11.25 15.05
CA ILE A 114 -1.76 -9.88 14.50
C ILE A 114 -0.35 -9.28 14.52
N LEU A 115 0.36 -9.44 15.65
CA LEU A 115 1.75 -8.99 15.74
C LEU A 115 2.64 -9.74 14.75
N ASP A 116 2.53 -11.06 14.67
CA ASP A 116 3.30 -11.89 13.76
C ASP A 116 3.00 -11.52 12.28
N THR A 117 1.75 -11.13 11.96
CA THR A 117 1.40 -10.58 10.63
C THR A 117 2.09 -9.25 10.35
N GLY A 118 2.09 -8.31 11.30
CA GLY A 118 2.78 -7.03 11.15
C GLY A 118 4.30 -7.18 11.01
N LEU A 119 4.91 -8.06 11.81
CA LEU A 119 6.34 -8.40 11.68
C LEU A 119 6.66 -9.04 10.32
N THR A 120 5.78 -9.90 9.81
CA THR A 120 5.92 -10.50 8.48
C THR A 120 5.83 -9.44 7.38
N THR A 121 4.94 -8.48 7.52
CA THR A 121 4.81 -7.35 6.59
C THR A 121 6.11 -6.55 6.50
N VAL A 122 6.67 -6.15 7.63
CA VAL A 122 7.92 -5.37 7.65
C VAL A 122 9.12 -6.20 7.17
N SER A 123 9.18 -7.47 7.54
CA SER A 123 10.21 -8.37 7.01
C SER A 123 10.08 -8.56 5.49
N GLY A 124 8.85 -8.56 4.96
CA GLY A 124 8.57 -8.52 3.52
C GLY A 124 9.13 -7.27 2.85
N TYR A 125 8.93 -6.10 3.45
CA TYR A 125 9.54 -4.84 2.97
C TYR A 125 11.07 -4.90 2.99
N LEU A 126 11.66 -5.43 4.07
CA LEU A 126 13.12 -5.49 4.20
C LEU A 126 13.74 -6.44 3.17
N ILE A 127 13.16 -7.61 2.92
CA ILE A 127 13.69 -8.52 1.90
C ILE A 127 13.59 -7.91 0.50
N GLN A 128 12.51 -7.20 0.19
CA GLN A 128 12.36 -6.44 -1.06
C GLN A 128 13.43 -5.34 -1.17
N ALA A 129 13.67 -4.59 -0.09
CA ALA A 129 14.70 -3.55 -0.05
C ALA A 129 16.12 -4.14 -0.23
N ILE A 130 16.43 -5.25 0.42
CA ILE A 130 17.73 -5.94 0.32
C ILE A 130 18.01 -6.34 -1.12
N PHE A 131 17.08 -7.06 -1.76
CA PHE A 131 17.26 -7.49 -3.15
C PHE A 131 17.19 -6.32 -4.11
N GLY A 132 16.32 -5.34 -3.86
CA GLY A 132 16.26 -4.12 -4.65
C GLY A 132 17.59 -3.36 -4.64
N LEU A 133 18.17 -3.12 -3.46
CA LEU A 133 19.47 -2.48 -3.31
C LEU A 133 20.60 -3.29 -3.98
N ALA A 134 20.62 -4.60 -3.79
CA ALA A 134 21.63 -5.45 -4.42
C ALA A 134 21.60 -5.34 -5.97
N ILE A 135 20.39 -5.31 -6.55
CA ILE A 135 20.19 -5.15 -8.00
C ILE A 135 20.65 -3.75 -8.44
N THR A 136 20.18 -2.68 -7.78
CA THR A 136 20.47 -1.32 -8.25
C THR A 136 21.92 -0.90 -7.97
N ILE A 137 22.56 -1.42 -6.93
CA ILE A 137 24.03 -1.27 -6.75
C ILE A 137 24.75 -1.86 -7.95
N GLY A 138 24.42 -3.10 -8.38
CA GLY A 138 25.05 -3.70 -9.54
C GLY A 138 24.78 -2.92 -10.83
N PHE A 139 23.53 -2.54 -11.08
CA PHE A 139 23.15 -1.82 -12.28
C PHE A 139 23.61 -0.35 -12.31
N SER A 140 23.88 0.27 -11.17
CA SER A 140 24.38 1.65 -11.13
C SER A 140 25.76 1.83 -11.79
N PHE A 141 26.52 0.75 -11.97
CA PHE A 141 27.78 0.77 -12.73
C PHE A 141 27.58 0.62 -14.25
N LEU A 142 26.39 0.21 -14.68
CA LEU A 142 26.07 -0.10 -16.08
C LEU A 142 25.08 0.88 -16.69
N VAL A 143 24.18 1.45 -15.90
CA VAL A 143 23.08 2.31 -16.34
C VAL A 143 23.34 3.73 -15.89
N ALA A 144 23.49 4.64 -16.84
CA ALA A 144 23.68 6.06 -16.56
C ALA A 144 22.51 6.64 -15.73
N ASN A 145 22.83 7.56 -14.83
CA ASN A 145 21.87 8.26 -13.96
C ASN A 145 21.07 7.36 -12.98
N LEU A 146 21.36 6.07 -12.94
CA LEU A 146 20.76 5.19 -11.91
C LEU A 146 21.52 5.33 -10.60
N ILE A 147 20.86 5.84 -9.56
CA ILE A 147 21.47 5.91 -8.23
C ILE A 147 21.43 4.53 -7.54
N PRO A 148 22.50 4.13 -6.81
CA PRO A 148 22.54 2.84 -6.13
C PRO A 148 21.37 2.61 -5.16
N ALA A 149 20.91 3.69 -4.50
CA ALA A 149 19.82 3.65 -3.54
C ALA A 149 18.42 3.43 -4.15
N ALA A 150 18.26 3.53 -5.48
CA ALA A 150 16.96 3.40 -6.15
C ALA A 150 16.25 2.08 -5.83
N GLY A 151 17.00 1.03 -5.47
CA GLY A 151 16.46 -0.28 -5.11
C GLY A 151 15.57 -0.30 -3.87
N THR A 152 15.71 0.68 -2.96
CA THR A 152 14.77 0.81 -1.83
C THR A 152 13.35 1.10 -2.28
N ILE A 153 13.17 1.68 -3.48
CA ILE A 153 11.84 1.94 -4.04
C ILE A 153 11.05 0.64 -4.27
N LEU A 154 11.73 -0.50 -4.42
CA LEU A 154 11.06 -1.79 -4.59
C LEU A 154 10.10 -2.10 -3.42
N CYS A 155 10.52 -1.91 -2.18
CA CYS A 155 9.66 -2.19 -1.03
C CYS A 155 8.49 -1.19 -0.89
N PHE A 156 8.66 0.03 -1.37
CA PHE A 156 7.58 1.02 -1.37
C PHE A 156 6.58 0.76 -2.48
N GLY A 157 7.04 0.47 -3.69
CA GLY A 157 6.15 0.19 -4.82
C GLY A 157 5.38 -1.12 -4.67
N TYR A 158 6.07 -2.18 -4.27
CA TYR A 158 5.47 -3.49 -4.07
C TYR A 158 4.64 -3.56 -2.79
N GLY A 159 5.19 -3.10 -1.67
CA GLY A 159 4.56 -3.29 -0.38
C GLY A 159 3.60 -2.18 0.07
N GLN A 160 3.70 -0.98 -0.51
CA GLN A 160 2.93 0.19 -0.06
C GLN A 160 2.20 0.91 -1.22
N GLY A 161 2.41 0.47 -2.46
CA GLY A 161 1.71 0.95 -3.65
C GLY A 161 2.22 2.27 -4.21
N THR A 162 1.45 2.83 -5.17
CA THR A 162 1.85 4.01 -5.96
C THR A 162 2.15 5.24 -5.13
N GLY A 163 1.43 5.47 -4.03
CA GLY A 163 1.60 6.67 -3.22
C GLY A 163 2.98 6.78 -2.57
N GLN A 164 3.46 5.71 -1.92
CA GLN A 164 4.78 5.71 -1.32
C GLN A 164 5.91 5.59 -2.34
N ALA A 165 5.68 4.85 -3.41
CA ALA A 165 6.63 4.76 -4.51
C ALA A 165 6.88 6.12 -5.17
N LEU A 166 5.81 6.88 -5.44
CA LEU A 166 5.89 8.26 -5.92
C LEU A 166 6.63 9.15 -4.92
N ASN A 167 6.29 9.03 -3.65
CA ASN A 167 6.83 9.86 -2.60
C ASN A 167 8.36 9.70 -2.45
N TYR A 168 8.86 8.47 -2.34
CA TYR A 168 10.29 8.21 -2.30
C TYR A 168 10.98 8.48 -3.64
N GLY A 169 10.31 8.21 -4.76
CA GLY A 169 10.77 8.62 -6.08
C GLY A 169 10.96 10.12 -6.19
N ASN A 170 10.01 10.92 -5.66
CA ASN A 170 10.11 12.37 -5.59
C ASN A 170 11.26 12.87 -4.70
N ILE A 171 11.43 12.29 -3.49
CA ILE A 171 12.55 12.62 -2.60
C ILE A 171 13.88 12.36 -3.32
N TYR A 172 14.01 11.22 -3.98
CA TYR A 172 15.24 10.86 -4.69
C TYR A 172 15.50 11.74 -5.90
N GLU A 173 14.45 12.17 -6.58
CA GLU A 173 14.53 13.10 -7.73
C GLU A 173 14.91 14.51 -7.29
N GLN A 174 14.21 15.07 -6.28
CA GLN A 174 14.38 16.45 -5.84
C GLN A 174 15.63 16.68 -5.00
N ASP A 175 15.89 15.77 -4.05
CA ASP A 175 16.95 15.98 -3.05
C ASP A 175 18.28 15.34 -3.47
N PHE A 176 18.27 14.35 -4.39
CA PHE A 176 19.45 13.56 -4.77
C PHE A 176 19.68 13.45 -6.29
N GLY A 177 18.89 14.14 -7.11
CA GLY A 177 19.10 14.25 -8.56
C GLY A 177 18.84 12.95 -9.34
N PHE A 178 18.01 12.03 -8.82
CA PHE A 178 17.62 10.82 -9.55
C PHE A 178 16.62 11.15 -10.65
N VAL A 179 17.10 11.40 -11.85
CA VAL A 179 16.26 11.78 -13.00
C VAL A 179 15.20 10.72 -13.29
N GLY A 180 13.92 11.13 -13.27
CA GLY A 180 12.79 10.23 -13.49
C GLY A 180 12.45 9.35 -12.26
N GLY A 181 12.92 9.72 -11.07
CA GLY A 181 12.69 8.97 -9.83
C GLY A 181 11.20 8.74 -9.52
N ARG A 182 10.33 9.74 -9.74
CA ARG A 182 8.88 9.61 -9.61
C ARG A 182 8.33 8.53 -10.54
N ASN A 183 8.69 8.61 -11.82
CA ASN A 183 8.25 7.63 -12.83
C ASN A 183 8.80 6.23 -12.56
N PHE A 184 10.06 6.14 -12.09
CA PHE A 184 10.65 4.87 -11.65
C PHE A 184 9.83 4.25 -10.52
N GLY A 185 9.48 5.03 -9.49
CA GLY A 185 8.66 4.58 -8.37
C GLY A 185 7.27 4.10 -8.80
N LEU A 186 6.56 4.89 -9.58
CA LEU A 186 5.24 4.54 -10.11
C LEU A 186 5.27 3.27 -10.95
N THR A 187 6.32 3.09 -11.77
CA THR A 187 6.50 1.88 -12.59
C THR A 187 6.76 0.66 -11.73
N VAL A 188 7.59 0.76 -10.70
CA VAL A 188 7.81 -0.34 -9.73
C VAL A 188 6.49 -0.74 -9.07
N ALA A 189 5.65 0.22 -8.67
CA ALA A 189 4.33 -0.08 -8.12
C ALA A 189 3.40 -0.77 -9.13
N ALA A 190 3.37 -0.31 -10.38
CA ALA A 190 2.58 -0.94 -11.45
C ALA A 190 3.02 -2.40 -11.69
N LEU A 191 4.34 -2.66 -11.72
CA LEU A 191 4.89 -4.01 -11.81
C LEU A 191 4.50 -4.87 -10.60
N GLY A 192 4.42 -4.28 -9.42
CA GLY A 192 3.93 -4.93 -8.20
C GLY A 192 2.48 -5.41 -8.36
N PHE A 193 1.57 -4.56 -8.80
CA PHE A 193 0.17 -4.94 -9.05
C PHE A 193 0.03 -6.06 -10.07
N LEU A 194 0.80 -6.01 -11.15
CA LEU A 194 0.83 -7.08 -12.15
C LEU A 194 1.35 -8.38 -11.54
N SER A 195 2.38 -8.30 -10.70
CA SER A 195 2.95 -9.46 -9.99
C SER A 195 1.95 -10.08 -9.03
N ALA A 196 1.18 -9.28 -8.28
CA ALA A 196 0.09 -9.75 -7.42
C ALA A 196 -0.93 -10.57 -8.21
N SER A 197 -1.37 -10.02 -9.34
CA SER A 197 -2.40 -10.63 -10.17
C SER A 197 -1.88 -11.90 -10.86
N ILE A 198 -0.74 -11.84 -11.52
CA ILE A 198 -0.16 -12.98 -12.26
C ILE A 198 0.26 -14.08 -11.30
N GLY A 199 1.08 -13.76 -10.29
CA GLY A 199 1.60 -14.72 -9.31
C GLY A 199 0.48 -15.30 -8.45
N GLY A 200 -0.49 -14.47 -8.02
CA GLY A 200 -1.67 -14.90 -7.28
C GLY A 200 -2.50 -15.92 -8.07
N VAL A 201 -2.85 -15.59 -9.31
CA VAL A 201 -3.65 -16.49 -10.17
C VAL A 201 -2.91 -17.80 -10.51
N ILE A 202 -1.62 -17.73 -10.81
CA ILE A 202 -0.81 -18.94 -11.08
C ILE A 202 -0.83 -19.86 -9.85
N TYR A 203 -0.61 -19.32 -8.65
CA TYR A 203 -0.58 -20.12 -7.44
C TYR A 203 -1.95 -20.61 -7.02
N LEU A 204 -3.01 -19.83 -7.22
CA LEU A 204 -4.41 -20.22 -7.04
C LEU A 204 -4.74 -21.46 -7.87
N ASN A 205 -4.49 -21.39 -9.18
CA ASN A 205 -4.74 -22.50 -10.10
C ASN A 205 -3.89 -23.74 -9.77
N TYR A 206 -2.66 -23.55 -9.32
CA TYR A 206 -1.80 -24.65 -8.87
C TYR A 206 -2.39 -25.38 -7.66
N LEU A 207 -2.84 -24.63 -6.64
CA LEU A 207 -3.44 -25.22 -5.43
C LEU A 207 -4.79 -25.87 -5.71
N GLN A 208 -5.62 -25.27 -6.58
CA GLN A 208 -6.90 -25.85 -7.01
C GLN A 208 -6.68 -27.19 -7.73
N ARG A 209 -5.74 -27.27 -8.67
CA ARG A 209 -5.40 -28.53 -9.37
C ARG A 209 -4.85 -29.59 -8.42
N LYS A 210 -4.23 -29.19 -7.32
CA LYS A 210 -3.75 -30.10 -6.26
C LYS A 210 -4.83 -30.48 -5.25
N GLY A 211 -6.06 -29.98 -5.39
CA GLY A 211 -7.16 -30.24 -4.46
C GLY A 211 -6.95 -29.64 -3.05
N LYS A 212 -6.05 -28.66 -2.89
CA LYS A 212 -5.71 -28.07 -1.59
C LYS A 212 -6.65 -26.94 -1.21
N ILE A 213 -7.29 -26.30 -2.18
CA ILE A 213 -8.28 -25.23 -1.98
C ILE A 213 -9.47 -25.48 -2.88
N LYS A 214 -10.64 -25.00 -2.44
CA LYS A 214 -11.84 -24.88 -3.28
C LYS A 214 -11.97 -23.40 -3.64
N VAL A 215 -12.00 -23.09 -4.93
CA VAL A 215 -12.26 -21.73 -5.40
C VAL A 215 -13.77 -21.54 -5.43
N SER A 216 -14.25 -20.43 -4.90
CA SER A 216 -15.68 -20.08 -4.94
C SER A 216 -16.05 -19.71 -6.37
N GLU A 217 -16.95 -20.47 -7.00
CA GLU A 217 -17.46 -20.18 -8.33
C GLU A 217 -18.60 -19.16 -8.33
N GLU A 218 -19.18 -18.86 -7.18
CA GLU A 218 -20.29 -17.92 -7.04
C GLU A 218 -19.79 -16.53 -6.62
N GLU A 219 -20.23 -15.50 -7.35
CA GLU A 219 -20.24 -14.13 -6.82
C GLU A 219 -21.23 -14.10 -5.64
N ILE A 220 -20.73 -14.33 -4.43
CA ILE A 220 -21.52 -14.16 -3.23
C ILE A 220 -21.79 -12.66 -3.08
N THR A 221 -22.90 -12.23 -3.60
CA THR A 221 -23.52 -10.93 -3.29
C THR A 221 -24.03 -11.06 -1.87
N LYS A 222 -23.14 -10.88 -0.87
CA LYS A 222 -23.60 -10.70 0.52
C LYS A 222 -24.52 -9.49 0.54
N ALA A 223 -25.79 -9.70 0.82
CA ALA A 223 -26.70 -8.61 1.13
C ALA A 223 -26.07 -7.83 2.31
N ILE A 224 -25.78 -6.54 2.09
CA ILE A 224 -25.23 -5.66 3.13
C ILE A 224 -26.26 -5.61 4.25
N ASN A 225 -25.90 -6.08 5.43
CA ASN A 225 -26.78 -6.02 6.60
C ASN A 225 -26.96 -4.54 6.99
N MET A 226 -28.18 -4.10 7.18
CA MET A 226 -28.48 -2.70 7.57
C MET A 226 -27.76 -2.31 8.87
N GLU A 227 -27.51 -3.26 9.77
CA GLU A 227 -26.73 -3.05 11.00
C GLU A 227 -25.24 -2.77 10.74
N GLU A 228 -24.68 -3.23 9.60
CA GLU A 228 -23.31 -2.89 9.17
C GLU A 228 -23.22 -1.46 8.64
N VAL A 229 -24.31 -0.95 8.05
CA VAL A 229 -24.41 0.40 7.50
C VAL A 229 -24.69 1.42 8.60
N GLN A 230 -25.52 1.06 9.57
CA GLN A 230 -25.98 1.94 10.65
C GLN A 230 -25.96 1.22 12.00
N GLY A 231 -24.99 1.51 12.87
CA GLY A 231 -24.97 1.03 14.24
C GLY A 231 -26.03 1.72 15.13
N LYS A 232 -26.50 1.02 16.17
CA LYS A 232 -27.56 1.50 17.07
C LYS A 232 -27.22 2.82 17.78
N ASP A 233 -25.96 3.04 18.13
CA ASP A 233 -25.48 4.21 18.88
C ASP A 233 -24.87 5.30 18.01
N GLU A 234 -24.95 5.17 16.68
CA GLU A 234 -24.38 6.14 15.73
C GLU A 234 -25.32 7.33 15.47
N ILE A 235 -24.74 8.43 14.94
CA ILE A 235 -25.53 9.53 14.39
C ILE A 235 -26.42 9.00 13.25
N PRO A 236 -27.65 9.54 13.07
CA PRO A 236 -28.54 9.12 12.00
C PRO A 236 -27.93 9.40 10.62
N MET A 237 -28.36 8.65 9.59
CA MET A 237 -27.94 8.90 8.21
C MET A 237 -28.35 10.30 7.75
N ASN A 238 -29.59 10.70 8.06
CA ASN A 238 -30.13 12.01 7.76
C ASN A 238 -30.24 12.83 9.06
N GLY A 239 -29.42 13.86 9.20
CA GLY A 239 -29.41 14.80 10.30
C GLY A 239 -29.34 16.23 9.77
N SER A 240 -28.95 17.19 10.62
CA SER A 240 -28.61 18.55 10.18
C SER A 240 -27.44 18.58 9.17
N MET A 241 -26.61 17.58 9.19
CA MET A 241 -25.55 17.31 8.23
C MET A 241 -25.61 15.84 7.84
N ASP A 242 -25.51 15.53 6.53
CA ASP A 242 -25.48 14.16 6.03
C ASP A 242 -24.30 13.38 6.63
N LYS A 243 -24.54 12.12 6.96
CA LYS A 243 -23.55 11.28 7.65
C LYS A 243 -22.26 11.08 6.86
N LEU A 244 -22.35 10.93 5.52
CA LEU A 244 -21.18 10.85 4.65
C LEU A 244 -20.38 12.16 4.70
N SER A 245 -21.05 13.30 4.64
CA SER A 245 -20.42 14.61 4.75
C SER A 245 -19.68 14.78 6.08
N VAL A 246 -20.25 14.28 7.18
CA VAL A 246 -19.57 14.27 8.50
C VAL A 246 -18.28 13.43 8.43
N GLN A 247 -18.31 12.24 7.82
CA GLN A 247 -17.11 11.39 7.71
C GLN A 247 -16.04 12.08 6.86
N VAL A 248 -16.40 12.62 5.70
CA VAL A 248 -15.47 13.34 4.83
C VAL A 248 -14.87 14.55 5.56
N ALA A 249 -15.70 15.31 6.27
CA ALA A 249 -15.25 16.46 7.05
C ALA A 249 -14.24 16.06 8.14
N ILE A 250 -14.49 14.95 8.87
CA ILE A 250 -13.57 14.44 9.89
C ILE A 250 -12.22 14.08 9.24
N VAL A 251 -12.22 13.34 8.12
CA VAL A 251 -11.00 12.91 7.44
C VAL A 251 -10.19 14.11 6.94
N LEU A 252 -10.85 15.08 6.29
CA LEU A 252 -10.19 16.27 5.77
C LEU A 252 -9.69 17.21 6.88
N ALA A 253 -10.45 17.34 7.98
CA ALA A 253 -9.99 18.10 9.15
C ALA A 253 -8.75 17.47 9.79
N VAL A 254 -8.71 16.16 9.96
CA VAL A 254 -7.51 15.44 10.42
C VAL A 254 -6.35 15.68 9.48
N TYR A 255 -6.58 15.65 8.17
CA TYR A 255 -5.53 15.88 7.19
C TYR A 255 -5.01 17.32 7.22
N ALA A 256 -5.90 18.31 7.39
CA ALA A 256 -5.51 19.71 7.55
C ALA A 256 -4.67 19.95 8.83
N VAL A 257 -5.05 19.33 9.95
CA VAL A 257 -4.24 19.35 11.18
C VAL A 257 -2.87 18.69 10.95
N SER A 258 -2.86 17.58 10.24
CA SER A 258 -1.59 16.89 9.88
C SER A 258 -0.69 17.78 9.04
N PHE A 259 -1.26 18.52 8.06
CA PHE A 259 -0.52 19.51 7.28
C PHE A 259 0.06 20.59 8.19
N GLY A 260 -0.73 21.15 9.13
CA GLY A 260 -0.26 22.17 10.07
C GLY A 260 0.96 21.67 10.89
N ILE A 261 0.94 20.42 11.35
CA ILE A 261 2.05 19.81 12.08
C ILE A 261 3.27 19.66 11.17
N MET A 262 3.11 19.12 9.96
CA MET A 262 4.20 18.95 9.00
C MET A 262 4.82 20.30 8.61
N PHE A 263 3.98 21.29 8.35
CA PHE A 263 4.41 22.65 8.01
C PHE A 263 5.16 23.31 9.16
N GLY A 264 4.62 23.24 10.40
CA GLY A 264 5.26 23.80 11.58
C GLY A 264 6.63 23.17 11.87
N LEU A 265 6.72 21.83 11.89
CA LEU A 265 7.97 21.10 12.12
C LEU A 265 8.99 21.32 10.98
N GLY A 266 8.52 21.28 9.72
CA GLY A 266 9.38 21.50 8.55
C GLY A 266 9.89 22.95 8.44
N SER A 267 9.16 23.92 8.99
CA SER A 267 9.59 25.32 9.07
C SER A 267 10.54 25.55 10.22
N ALA A 268 10.32 24.91 11.37
CA ALA A 268 11.18 25.01 12.56
C ALA A 268 12.54 24.32 12.33
N VAL A 269 12.56 23.21 11.59
CA VAL A 269 13.78 22.44 11.28
C VAL A 269 13.80 22.13 9.77
N PRO A 270 14.41 23.03 8.94
CA PRO A 270 14.38 22.89 7.48
C PRO A 270 14.90 21.54 6.94
N GLY A 271 15.89 20.95 7.61
CA GLY A 271 16.43 19.63 7.25
C GLY A 271 15.46 18.44 7.42
N LEU A 272 14.35 18.65 8.14
CA LEU A 272 13.28 17.65 8.28
C LEU A 272 12.14 17.83 7.29
N ARG A 273 12.13 18.88 6.48
CA ARG A 273 10.99 19.24 5.63
C ARG A 273 10.60 18.13 4.67
N SER A 274 11.52 17.61 3.88
CA SER A 274 11.28 16.51 2.95
C SER A 274 10.78 15.25 3.67
N ILE A 275 11.37 14.95 4.84
CA ILE A 275 10.98 13.80 5.67
C ILE A 275 9.54 13.97 6.18
N MET A 276 9.19 15.14 6.73
CA MET A 276 7.85 15.38 7.27
C MET A 276 6.77 15.27 6.19
N PHE A 277 6.98 15.90 5.03
CA PHE A 277 6.04 15.80 3.93
C PHE A 277 6.06 14.41 3.26
N GLY A 278 7.22 13.73 3.24
CA GLY A 278 7.34 12.35 2.81
C GLY A 278 6.58 11.35 3.70
N PHE A 279 6.34 11.71 4.96
CA PHE A 279 5.60 10.89 5.91
C PHE A 279 4.17 11.41 6.17
N ASN A 280 3.55 12.07 5.18
CA ASN A 280 2.21 12.65 5.29
C ASN A 280 1.18 11.65 5.83
N PHE A 281 1.18 10.42 5.34
CA PHE A 281 0.26 9.38 5.79
C PHE A 281 0.54 8.96 7.25
N LEU A 282 1.80 8.89 7.67
CA LEU A 282 2.17 8.52 9.04
C LEU A 282 1.72 9.60 10.04
N ILE A 283 2.00 10.87 9.75
CA ILE A 283 1.51 11.98 10.56
C ILE A 283 -0.02 11.96 10.60
N GLY A 284 -0.67 11.73 9.44
CA GLY A 284 -2.12 11.56 9.36
C GLY A 284 -2.65 10.44 10.25
N VAL A 285 -2.01 9.28 10.27
CA VAL A 285 -2.36 8.15 11.15
C VAL A 285 -2.19 8.49 12.63
N LEU A 286 -1.13 9.21 13.00
CA LEU A 286 -0.92 9.64 14.39
C LEU A 286 -2.00 10.61 14.85
N VAL A 287 -2.32 11.63 14.04
CA VAL A 287 -3.39 12.60 14.34
C VAL A 287 -4.76 11.92 14.38
N ALA A 288 -5.05 11.03 13.43
CA ALA A 288 -6.29 10.24 13.43
C ALA A 288 -6.42 9.36 14.69
N THR A 289 -5.32 8.72 15.10
CA THR A 289 -5.29 7.91 16.32
C THR A 289 -5.53 8.76 17.57
N LEU A 290 -4.92 9.95 17.63
CA LEU A 290 -5.14 10.90 18.72
C LEU A 290 -6.60 11.33 18.79
N LEU A 291 -7.19 11.77 17.67
CA LEU A 291 -8.59 12.16 17.60
C LEU A 291 -9.53 11.02 18.02
N LYS A 292 -9.28 9.80 17.53
CA LYS A 292 -10.05 8.60 17.90
C LYS A 292 -10.00 8.33 19.41
N ASN A 293 -8.85 8.51 20.05
CA ASN A 293 -8.71 8.37 21.49
C ASN A 293 -9.44 9.49 22.25
N ILE A 294 -9.38 10.72 21.76
CA ILE A 294 -10.11 11.86 22.33
C ILE A 294 -11.63 11.59 22.26
N LEU A 295 -12.16 11.22 21.10
CA LEU A 295 -13.59 10.89 20.94
C LEU A 295 -14.03 9.75 21.89
N ARG A 296 -13.19 8.73 22.07
CA ARG A 296 -13.44 7.65 23.01
C ARG A 296 -13.48 8.12 24.48
N LEU A 297 -12.57 9.04 24.86
CA LEU A 297 -12.57 9.64 26.20
C LEU A 297 -13.81 10.51 26.43
N LEU A 298 -14.20 11.33 25.44
CA LEU A 298 -15.41 12.16 25.51
C LEU A 298 -16.69 11.29 25.64
N LYS A 299 -16.75 10.16 24.91
CA LYS A 299 -17.85 9.19 25.06
C LYS A 299 -17.87 8.57 26.46
N ARG A 300 -16.73 8.18 27.02
CA ARG A 300 -16.63 7.64 28.39
C ARG A 300 -17.07 8.65 29.45
N LYS A 301 -16.85 9.94 29.23
CA LYS A 301 -17.26 11.03 30.12
C LYS A 301 -18.72 11.48 29.86
N ASN A 302 -19.49 10.82 29.01
CA ASN A 302 -20.84 11.17 28.58
C ASN A 302 -20.98 12.60 27.99
N ILE A 303 -19.87 13.24 27.55
CA ILE A 303 -19.90 14.54 26.87
C ILE A 303 -20.45 14.33 25.46
N VAL A 304 -20.02 13.27 24.78
CA VAL A 304 -20.51 12.85 23.48
C VAL A 304 -21.36 11.59 23.66
N LYS A 305 -22.65 11.68 23.34
CA LYS A 305 -23.61 10.59 23.56
C LYS A 305 -23.65 9.58 22.42
N LYS A 306 -23.37 10.01 21.18
CA LYS A 306 -23.44 9.18 19.96
C LYS A 306 -22.07 8.96 19.34
N GLU A 307 -21.91 7.89 18.58
CA GLU A 307 -20.73 7.68 17.77
C GLU A 307 -20.83 8.48 16.47
N TYR A 308 -19.84 9.36 16.26
CA TYR A 308 -19.73 10.19 15.05
C TYR A 308 -19.04 9.45 13.91
N VAL A 309 -18.21 8.48 14.22
CA VAL A 309 -17.42 7.75 13.22
C VAL A 309 -18.15 6.46 12.84
N ASN A 310 -18.44 6.33 11.54
CA ASN A 310 -19.05 5.13 10.98
C ASN A 310 -18.02 4.30 10.23
N GLY A 311 -17.84 3.04 10.64
CA GLY A 311 -16.82 2.14 10.08
C GLY A 311 -17.06 1.79 8.62
N PHE A 312 -18.31 1.61 8.21
CA PHE A 312 -18.69 1.31 6.82
C PHE A 312 -18.32 2.48 5.89
N LEU A 313 -18.74 3.70 6.23
CA LEU A 313 -18.44 4.88 5.42
C LEU A 313 -16.95 5.19 5.38
N MET A 314 -16.23 5.09 6.51
CA MET A 314 -14.77 5.25 6.54
C MET A 314 -14.07 4.24 5.62
N ASN A 315 -14.59 3.01 5.53
CA ASN A 315 -14.05 2.01 4.61
C ASN A 315 -14.27 2.40 3.14
N ARG A 316 -15.44 2.98 2.82
CA ARG A 316 -15.74 3.46 1.46
C ARG A 316 -14.87 4.66 1.07
N ILE A 317 -14.67 5.62 1.98
CA ILE A 317 -13.78 6.76 1.75
C ILE A 317 -12.34 6.31 1.56
N SER A 318 -11.85 5.40 2.41
CA SER A 318 -10.50 4.83 2.28
C SER A 318 -10.33 4.09 0.95
N GLY A 319 -11.28 3.23 0.58
CA GLY A 319 -11.26 2.51 -0.69
C GLY A 319 -11.23 3.45 -1.89
N PHE A 320 -12.11 4.44 -1.93
CA PHE A 320 -12.14 5.45 -2.98
C PHE A 320 -10.82 6.23 -3.10
N ALA A 321 -10.25 6.67 -1.96
CA ALA A 321 -8.98 7.40 -1.95
C ALA A 321 -7.83 6.54 -2.50
N PHE A 322 -7.77 5.26 -2.14
CA PHE A 322 -6.75 4.33 -2.66
C PHE A 322 -6.96 4.01 -4.14
N ASP A 323 -8.20 3.84 -4.60
CA ASP A 323 -8.48 3.62 -6.02
C ASP A 323 -8.08 4.85 -6.87
N MET A 324 -8.39 6.06 -6.40
CA MET A 324 -7.94 7.31 -7.04
C MET A 324 -6.41 7.43 -7.05
N MET A 325 -5.75 7.09 -5.94
CA MET A 325 -4.29 7.05 -5.83
C MET A 325 -3.66 6.10 -6.88
N ILE A 326 -4.23 4.92 -7.04
CA ILE A 326 -3.71 3.88 -7.95
C ILE A 326 -3.89 4.30 -9.40
N VAL A 327 -5.12 4.68 -9.79
CA VAL A 327 -5.41 5.03 -11.19
C VAL A 327 -4.64 6.27 -11.63
N ALA A 328 -4.56 7.29 -10.75
CA ALA A 328 -3.80 8.51 -11.03
C ALA A 328 -2.29 8.23 -11.12
N GLY A 329 -1.74 7.44 -10.18
CA GLY A 329 -0.32 7.11 -10.17
C GLY A 329 0.12 6.32 -11.40
N ILE A 330 -0.66 5.34 -11.86
CA ILE A 330 -0.32 4.59 -13.08
C ILE A 330 -0.48 5.46 -14.32
N ALA A 331 -1.52 6.30 -14.39
CA ALA A 331 -1.75 7.21 -15.50
C ALA A 331 -0.66 8.30 -15.61
N ALA A 332 -0.02 8.68 -14.50
CA ALA A 332 1.06 9.67 -14.47
C ALA A 332 2.39 9.16 -15.05
N ILE A 333 2.56 7.86 -15.25
CA ILE A 333 3.82 7.28 -15.73
C ILE A 333 4.14 7.81 -17.13
N GLN A 334 5.36 8.31 -17.29
CA GLN A 334 5.92 8.72 -18.58
C GLN A 334 6.99 7.73 -19.02
N ILE A 335 6.68 6.90 -20.02
CA ILE A 335 7.52 5.77 -20.43
C ILE A 335 8.89 6.24 -20.95
N ASP A 336 8.96 7.39 -21.60
CA ASP A 336 10.22 7.96 -22.12
C ASP A 336 11.23 8.30 -21.01
N LEU A 337 10.76 8.74 -19.84
CA LEU A 337 11.63 9.06 -18.70
C LEU A 337 12.23 7.81 -18.03
N ILE A 338 11.59 6.67 -18.19
CA ILE A 338 12.06 5.40 -17.61
C ILE A 338 12.71 4.48 -18.63
N ALA A 339 12.70 4.84 -19.91
CA ALA A 339 13.22 3.99 -20.98
C ALA A 339 14.68 3.55 -20.75
N GLN A 340 15.52 4.42 -20.17
CA GLN A 340 16.90 4.08 -19.82
C GLN A 340 17.03 3.05 -18.70
N TYR A 341 15.98 2.86 -17.87
CA TYR A 341 15.97 1.97 -16.69
C TYR A 341 15.23 0.65 -16.95
N TRP A 342 14.75 0.39 -18.17
CA TRP A 342 13.81 -0.71 -18.42
C TRP A 342 14.33 -2.09 -18.02
N TYR A 343 15.62 -2.39 -18.23
CA TYR A 343 16.23 -3.64 -17.77
C TYR A 343 16.22 -3.76 -16.25
N THR A 344 16.61 -2.67 -15.57
CA THR A 344 16.61 -2.62 -14.11
C THR A 344 15.20 -2.81 -13.56
N LEU A 345 14.22 -2.12 -14.14
CA LEU A 345 12.81 -2.22 -13.73
C LEU A 345 12.24 -3.62 -13.95
N LEU A 346 12.54 -4.24 -15.09
CA LEU A 346 12.12 -5.61 -15.39
C LEU A 346 12.69 -6.59 -14.36
N ILE A 347 13.98 -6.51 -14.07
CA ILE A 347 14.64 -7.40 -13.11
C ILE A 347 14.12 -7.15 -11.70
N LEU A 348 13.96 -5.89 -11.28
CA LEU A 348 13.34 -5.54 -10.01
C LEU A 348 11.93 -6.13 -9.90
N GLY A 349 11.13 -6.02 -10.97
CA GLY A 349 9.79 -6.57 -11.03
C GLY A 349 9.76 -8.09 -10.84
N VAL A 350 10.55 -8.80 -11.62
CA VAL A 350 10.59 -10.29 -11.57
C VAL A 350 11.17 -10.78 -10.24
N VAL A 351 12.31 -10.23 -9.83
CA VAL A 351 12.96 -10.65 -8.56
C VAL A 351 12.07 -10.29 -7.37
N GLY A 352 11.48 -9.07 -7.36
CA GLY A 352 10.54 -8.64 -6.32
C GLY A 352 9.36 -9.60 -6.17
N ALA A 353 8.75 -10.03 -7.28
CA ALA A 353 7.66 -11.00 -7.27
C ALA A 353 8.09 -12.36 -6.66
N ILE A 354 9.22 -12.89 -7.13
CA ILE A 354 9.72 -14.22 -6.74
C ILE A 354 10.11 -14.23 -5.25
N ILE A 355 10.91 -13.27 -4.79
CA ILE A 355 11.37 -13.25 -3.40
C ILE A 355 10.22 -13.05 -2.42
N THR A 356 9.26 -12.17 -2.76
CA THR A 356 8.06 -11.96 -1.94
C THR A 356 7.25 -13.24 -1.88
N PHE A 357 7.03 -13.91 -3.00
CA PHE A 357 6.32 -15.18 -3.06
C PHE A 357 6.96 -16.25 -2.17
N ILE A 358 8.27 -16.46 -2.33
CA ILE A 358 9.01 -17.49 -1.58
C ILE A 358 8.96 -17.17 -0.08
N TYR A 359 9.27 -15.93 0.29
CA TYR A 359 9.33 -15.51 1.68
C TYR A 359 7.96 -15.68 2.38
N ILE A 360 6.89 -15.14 1.79
CA ILE A 360 5.55 -15.21 2.37
C ILE A 360 5.05 -16.65 2.44
N LYS A 361 5.33 -17.49 1.43
CA LYS A 361 4.99 -18.91 1.45
C LYS A 361 5.66 -19.64 2.61
N ILE A 362 6.95 -19.37 2.87
CA ILE A 362 7.68 -19.97 3.99
C ILE A 362 7.07 -19.53 5.32
N VAL A 363 6.87 -18.23 5.51
CA VAL A 363 6.31 -17.68 6.76
C VAL A 363 4.91 -18.21 7.03
N CYS A 364 4.02 -18.18 6.03
CA CYS A 364 2.63 -18.62 6.21
C CYS A 364 2.55 -20.10 6.58
N LYS A 365 3.32 -20.96 5.92
CA LYS A 365 3.40 -22.40 6.22
C LYS A 365 3.80 -22.68 7.68
N HIS A 366 4.67 -21.85 8.27
CA HIS A 366 5.23 -22.13 9.59
C HIS A 366 4.44 -21.46 10.73
N LEU A 367 3.87 -20.28 10.50
CA LEU A 367 3.29 -19.45 11.55
C LEU A 367 1.75 -19.47 11.58
N PHE A 368 1.08 -19.57 10.43
CA PHE A 368 -0.36 -19.41 10.30
C PHE A 368 -1.06 -20.75 10.01
N LYS A 369 -0.84 -21.72 10.90
CA LYS A 369 -1.37 -23.08 10.75
C LYS A 369 -2.90 -23.11 10.78
N GLY A 370 -3.47 -23.83 9.80
CA GLY A 370 -4.91 -24.01 9.66
C GLY A 370 -5.58 -22.98 8.74
N TYR A 371 -4.86 -21.92 8.35
CA TYR A 371 -5.30 -20.94 7.35
C TYR A 371 -4.09 -20.35 6.57
N GLU A 372 -3.09 -21.19 6.35
CA GLU A 372 -1.84 -20.79 5.69
C GLU A 372 -2.03 -20.32 4.24
N HIS A 373 -3.03 -20.85 3.53
CA HIS A 373 -3.30 -20.46 2.16
C HIS A 373 -4.02 -19.10 2.11
N GLU A 374 -5.02 -18.92 2.93
CA GLU A 374 -5.77 -17.66 3.08
C GLU A 374 -4.83 -16.51 3.49
N GLN A 375 -3.99 -16.76 4.49
CA GLN A 375 -2.98 -15.79 4.93
C GLN A 375 -1.95 -15.49 3.83
N PHE A 376 -1.54 -16.50 3.05
CA PHE A 376 -0.62 -16.32 1.93
C PHE A 376 -1.21 -15.40 0.86
N PHE A 377 -2.43 -15.67 0.39
CA PHE A 377 -3.06 -14.86 -0.66
C PHE A 377 -3.28 -13.43 -0.20
N MET A 378 -3.73 -13.24 1.02
CA MET A 378 -3.88 -11.93 1.64
C MET A 378 -2.55 -11.18 1.66
N MET A 379 -1.49 -11.79 2.21
CA MET A 379 -0.20 -11.13 2.39
C MET A 379 0.55 -10.93 1.07
N TYR A 380 0.53 -11.92 0.17
CA TYR A 380 1.18 -11.78 -1.12
C TYR A 380 0.54 -10.65 -1.94
N GLY A 381 -0.80 -10.60 -1.99
CA GLY A 381 -1.51 -9.53 -2.67
C GLY A 381 -1.25 -8.15 -2.06
N MET A 382 -1.15 -8.06 -0.73
CA MET A 382 -0.82 -6.81 -0.05
C MET A 382 0.63 -6.38 -0.29
N LEU A 383 1.59 -7.31 -0.23
CA LEU A 383 3.02 -7.04 -0.34
C LEU A 383 3.54 -6.95 -1.79
N THR A 384 2.69 -7.15 -2.78
CA THR A 384 2.98 -6.91 -4.20
C THR A 384 2.01 -5.90 -4.82
N GLY A 385 1.07 -5.37 -4.02
CA GLY A 385 0.10 -4.39 -4.47
C GLY A 385 -0.36 -3.48 -3.34
N THR A 386 -1.59 -3.68 -2.88
CA THR A 386 -2.17 -2.95 -1.74
C THR A 386 -3.04 -3.89 -0.90
N ALA A 387 -3.52 -3.38 0.24
CA ALA A 387 -4.50 -4.09 1.06
C ALA A 387 -5.74 -4.53 0.26
N SER A 388 -6.20 -3.71 -0.70
CA SER A 388 -7.31 -4.06 -1.60
C SER A 388 -6.98 -5.27 -2.47
N THR A 389 -5.76 -5.34 -3.03
CA THR A 389 -5.31 -6.49 -3.83
C THR A 389 -5.23 -7.75 -2.96
N GLY A 390 -4.75 -7.61 -1.71
CA GLY A 390 -4.74 -8.70 -0.73
C GLY A 390 -6.15 -9.23 -0.44
N MET A 391 -7.14 -8.35 -0.29
CA MET A 391 -8.53 -8.75 -0.10
C MET A 391 -9.15 -9.41 -1.34
N ILE A 392 -8.80 -8.94 -2.54
CA ILE A 392 -9.27 -9.57 -3.79
C ILE A 392 -8.76 -11.01 -3.89
N LEU A 393 -7.46 -11.23 -3.65
CA LEU A 393 -6.89 -12.57 -3.69
C LEU A 393 -7.41 -13.47 -2.56
N LEU A 394 -7.60 -12.93 -1.35
CA LEU A 394 -8.16 -13.66 -0.22
C LEU A 394 -9.58 -14.16 -0.54
N ARG A 395 -10.41 -13.33 -1.17
CA ARG A 395 -11.80 -13.68 -1.49
C ARG A 395 -11.92 -14.91 -2.39
N GLU A 396 -10.94 -15.18 -3.23
CA GLU A 396 -10.95 -16.37 -4.11
C GLU A 396 -10.83 -17.69 -3.33
N VAL A 397 -10.26 -17.65 -2.12
CA VAL A 397 -10.04 -18.83 -1.27
C VAL A 397 -10.89 -18.81 0.00
N ASP A 398 -11.39 -17.66 0.40
CA ASP A 398 -12.22 -17.42 1.60
C ASP A 398 -13.26 -16.33 1.29
N ALA A 399 -14.25 -16.69 0.48
CA ALA A 399 -15.26 -15.74 -0.02
C ALA A 399 -16.09 -15.08 1.09
N GLU A 400 -16.28 -15.78 2.22
CA GLU A 400 -17.05 -15.31 3.36
C GLU A 400 -16.18 -14.63 4.44
N TYR A 401 -14.86 -14.57 4.24
CA TYR A 401 -13.91 -14.05 5.23
C TYR A 401 -14.03 -14.70 6.61
N THR A 402 -14.20 -16.02 6.62
CA THR A 402 -14.34 -16.82 7.84
C THR A 402 -13.02 -17.07 8.53
N SER A 403 -11.92 -17.04 7.77
CA SER A 403 -10.57 -17.18 8.32
C SER A 403 -10.10 -15.92 9.04
N PRO A 404 -9.12 -16.05 9.93
CA PRO A 404 -8.49 -14.90 10.59
C PRO A 404 -7.73 -13.95 9.66
N ALA A 405 -7.48 -14.31 8.39
CA ALA A 405 -6.64 -13.56 7.48
C ALA A 405 -7.15 -12.14 7.18
N ALA A 406 -8.48 -11.98 6.98
CA ALA A 406 -9.08 -10.67 6.75
C ALA A 406 -8.88 -9.71 7.94
N ASP A 407 -9.09 -10.21 9.16
CA ASP A 407 -8.83 -9.45 10.38
C ASP A 407 -7.34 -9.09 10.52
N ASN A 408 -6.45 -10.05 10.21
CA ASN A 408 -5.00 -9.82 10.25
C ASN A 408 -4.60 -8.66 9.36
N LEU A 409 -5.16 -8.56 8.15
CA LEU A 409 -4.91 -7.45 7.23
C LEU A 409 -5.24 -6.09 7.84
N VAL A 410 -6.36 -6.01 8.57
CA VAL A 410 -6.82 -4.75 9.16
C VAL A 410 -5.99 -4.36 10.38
N TYR A 411 -5.75 -5.31 11.29
CA TYR A 411 -5.17 -5.00 12.61
C TYR A 411 -3.63 -5.00 12.61
N GLN A 412 -2.98 -5.61 11.62
CA GLN A 412 -1.52 -5.61 11.50
C GLN A 412 -0.93 -4.23 11.18
N ASN A 413 -1.75 -3.27 10.74
CA ASN A 413 -1.26 -1.94 10.35
C ASN A 413 -0.50 -1.23 11.48
N LEU A 414 -0.99 -1.32 12.73
CA LEU A 414 -0.32 -0.67 13.85
C LEU A 414 1.09 -1.24 14.11
N PRO A 415 1.28 -2.57 14.31
CA PRO A 415 2.63 -3.12 14.43
C PRO A 415 3.46 -2.91 13.15
N ALA A 416 2.87 -2.97 11.95
CA ALA A 416 3.59 -2.71 10.70
C ALA A 416 4.12 -1.27 10.62
N ILE A 417 3.38 -0.27 11.09
CA ILE A 417 3.85 1.12 11.16
C ILE A 417 4.99 1.25 12.16
N VAL A 418 4.85 0.71 13.36
CA VAL A 418 5.86 0.82 14.43
C VAL A 418 7.18 0.19 14.01
N PHE A 419 7.14 -1.05 13.51
CA PHE A 419 8.34 -1.77 13.08
C PHE A 419 8.79 -1.38 11.66
N GLY A 420 7.96 -0.77 10.84
CA GLY A 420 8.30 -0.30 9.50
C GLY A 420 8.99 1.07 9.49
N PHE A 421 8.75 1.89 10.52
CA PHE A 421 9.30 3.25 10.61
C PHE A 421 10.83 3.32 10.49
N PRO A 422 11.64 2.47 11.17
CA PRO A 422 13.09 2.49 11.00
C PRO A 422 13.55 2.28 9.56
N MET A 423 12.88 1.40 8.80
CA MET A 423 13.21 1.17 7.39
C MET A 423 12.98 2.42 6.53
N MET A 424 11.94 3.20 6.82
CA MET A 424 11.66 4.44 6.10
C MET A 424 12.79 5.48 6.32
N LEU A 425 13.33 5.55 7.54
CA LEU A 425 14.50 6.39 7.82
C LEU A 425 15.75 5.92 7.09
N VAL A 426 15.97 4.59 7.03
CA VAL A 426 17.08 3.99 6.28
C VAL A 426 16.97 4.32 4.79
N ALA A 427 15.79 4.25 4.20
CA ALA A 427 15.56 4.61 2.81
C ALA A 427 15.85 6.10 2.53
N THR A 428 15.50 6.99 3.45
CA THR A 428 15.83 8.43 3.34
C THR A 428 17.34 8.69 3.47
N PHE A 429 18.03 7.86 4.25
CA PHE A 429 19.48 7.96 4.43
C PHE A 429 20.26 7.38 3.24
N ALA A 430 19.75 6.32 2.61
CA ALA A 430 20.46 5.52 1.60
C ALA A 430 21.13 6.33 0.46
N PRO A 431 20.51 7.38 -0.13
CA PRO A 431 21.13 8.11 -1.26
C PRO A 431 22.16 9.18 -0.85
N LYS A 432 22.30 9.54 0.45
CA LYS A 432 23.04 10.73 0.92
C LYS A 432 24.48 10.83 0.42
N ASN A 433 25.25 9.74 0.50
CA ASN A 433 26.65 9.70 0.10
C ASN A 433 26.88 8.64 -1.00
N GLY A 434 25.94 8.53 -1.94
CA GLY A 434 26.01 7.60 -3.08
C GLY A 434 26.19 6.14 -2.63
N LEU A 435 27.19 5.45 -3.15
CA LEU A 435 27.41 4.03 -2.90
C LEU A 435 27.70 3.70 -1.44
N THR A 436 28.46 4.55 -0.72
CA THR A 436 28.84 4.27 0.67
C THR A 436 27.61 4.19 1.59
N SER A 437 26.76 5.21 1.57
CA SER A 437 25.54 5.20 2.40
C SER A 437 24.54 4.14 1.96
N THR A 438 24.51 3.80 0.66
CA THR A 438 23.68 2.72 0.13
C THR A 438 24.15 1.36 0.66
N LEU A 439 25.46 1.08 0.73
CA LEU A 439 26.00 -0.16 1.30
C LEU A 439 25.74 -0.24 2.82
N ILE A 440 25.86 0.86 3.54
CA ILE A 440 25.48 0.93 4.96
C ILE A 440 23.97 0.64 5.12
N ALA A 441 23.13 1.26 4.31
CA ALA A 441 21.68 1.01 4.31
C ALA A 441 21.35 -0.47 4.03
N LEU A 442 22.03 -1.10 3.07
CA LEU A 442 21.89 -2.52 2.80
C LEU A 442 22.27 -3.36 4.03
N GLY A 443 23.39 -3.06 4.67
CA GLY A 443 23.83 -3.75 5.89
C GLY A 443 22.83 -3.61 7.04
N ILE A 444 22.26 -2.41 7.24
CA ILE A 444 21.22 -2.15 8.24
C ILE A 444 19.95 -2.94 7.91
N CYS A 445 19.51 -2.95 6.64
CA CYS A 445 18.33 -3.73 6.21
C CYS A 445 18.52 -5.23 6.47
N VAL A 446 19.70 -5.79 6.17
CA VAL A 446 20.02 -7.20 6.44
C VAL A 446 19.99 -7.50 7.94
N ALA A 447 20.68 -6.69 8.76
CA ALA A 447 20.71 -6.88 10.21
C ALA A 447 19.28 -6.77 10.82
N TYR A 448 18.50 -5.80 10.35
CA TYR A 448 17.13 -5.60 10.81
C TYR A 448 16.20 -6.74 10.36
N PHE A 449 16.35 -7.22 9.12
CA PHE A 449 15.63 -8.41 8.64
C PHE A 449 15.90 -9.63 9.51
N ILE A 450 17.17 -9.89 9.85
CA ILE A 450 17.56 -11.00 10.73
C ILE A 450 16.92 -10.83 12.11
N ALA A 451 17.01 -9.64 12.71
CA ALA A 451 16.45 -9.36 14.03
C ALA A 451 14.92 -9.58 14.07
N LEU A 452 14.19 -9.07 13.06
CA LEU A 452 12.74 -9.27 12.98
C LEU A 452 12.37 -10.74 12.76
N ASN A 453 13.13 -11.50 11.95
CA ASN A 453 12.86 -12.90 11.75
C ASN A 453 13.15 -13.75 13.02
N ILE A 454 14.19 -13.42 13.80
CA ILE A 454 14.41 -14.04 15.11
C ILE A 454 13.19 -13.77 16.02
N LEU A 455 12.69 -12.53 16.06
CA LEU A 455 11.50 -12.18 16.82
C LEU A 455 10.24 -12.89 16.28
N LEU A 456 10.08 -12.99 14.97
CA LEU A 456 8.94 -13.63 14.30
C LEU A 456 8.89 -15.14 14.62
N PHE A 457 10.02 -15.84 14.52
CA PHE A 457 10.14 -17.28 14.75
C PHE A 457 10.45 -17.65 16.22
N ARG A 458 10.42 -16.69 17.16
CA ARG A 458 10.76 -16.88 18.58
C ARG A 458 10.14 -18.10 19.22
N ARG A 459 8.84 -18.35 18.96
CA ARG A 459 8.12 -19.50 19.54
C ARG A 459 8.62 -20.85 19.05
N GLN A 460 9.12 -20.93 17.82
CA GLN A 460 9.66 -22.15 17.25
C GLN A 460 11.09 -22.39 17.72
N ILE A 461 11.89 -21.32 17.82
CA ILE A 461 13.27 -21.38 18.33
C ILE A 461 13.29 -21.86 19.77
N PHE A 462 12.43 -21.30 20.65
CA PHE A 462 12.36 -21.72 22.06
C PHE A 462 11.85 -23.15 22.23
N LYS A 463 10.84 -23.59 21.46
CA LYS A 463 10.38 -24.99 21.52
C LYS A 463 11.43 -25.98 21.07
N LYS A 464 12.23 -25.64 20.07
CA LYS A 464 13.34 -26.50 19.59
C LYS A 464 14.44 -26.58 20.64
N LYS A 465 14.76 -25.48 21.32
CA LYS A 465 15.74 -25.44 22.40
C LYS A 465 15.34 -26.33 23.57
N GLN A 466 14.08 -26.25 24.04
CA GLN A 466 13.56 -27.11 25.10
C GLN A 466 13.59 -28.61 24.74
N LYS A 467 13.32 -28.98 23.47
CA LYS A 467 13.44 -30.37 23.03
C LYS A 467 14.87 -30.86 23.00
N VAL A 468 15.83 -30.05 22.58
CA VAL A 468 17.24 -30.41 22.56
C VAL A 468 17.78 -30.52 23.99
N GLU A 469 17.40 -29.61 24.89
CA GLU A 469 17.78 -29.69 26.30
C GLU A 469 17.17 -30.91 27.01
N ALA A 470 15.93 -31.29 26.69
CA ALA A 470 15.31 -32.51 27.23
C ALA A 470 15.98 -33.79 26.74
N GLN A 471 16.34 -33.85 25.44
CA GLN A 471 17.08 -35.02 24.89
C GLN A 471 18.49 -35.17 25.46
N SER A 472 19.22 -34.04 25.61
CA SER A 472 20.54 -34.06 26.23
C SER A 472 20.51 -34.45 27.70
N THR A 473 19.42 -34.13 28.41
CA THR A 473 19.22 -34.53 29.81
C THR A 473 18.84 -36.02 29.94
N GLU A 474 18.08 -36.57 28.98
CA GLU A 474 17.78 -38.00 28.92
C GLU A 474 19.01 -38.86 28.56
N GLU A 475 19.88 -38.38 27.68
CA GLU A 475 21.14 -39.05 27.36
C GLU A 475 22.11 -39.09 28.56
N VAL A 476 22.19 -38.00 29.33
CA VAL A 476 23.06 -37.94 30.54
C VAL A 476 22.53 -38.79 31.72
N VAL A 477 21.23 -39.06 31.77
CA VAL A 477 20.63 -39.93 32.83
C VAL A 477 20.65 -41.42 32.44
N SER A 478 20.92 -41.73 31.17
CA SER A 478 21.00 -43.10 30.67
C SER A 478 22.45 -43.69 30.62
N GLU A 479 23.48 -42.87 30.89
CA GLU A 479 24.85 -43.26 31.17
C GLU A 479 25.08 -43.36 32.70
#